data_1ccb4156bec3f0f4133c8d5ece923f94
#
_entry.id   1ccb4156bec3f0f4133c8d5ece923f94
#
_cell.length_a   1.000
_cell.length_b   1.000
_cell.length_c   1.000
_cell.angle_alpha   90.00
_cell.angle_beta   90.00
_cell.angle_gamma   90.00
#
_symmetry.space_group_name_H-M   'P 1'
#
loop_
_entity.id
_entity.type
_entity.pdbx_description
1 polymer ?
#
loop_
_entity_poly.entity_id
_entity_poly.type
_entity_poly.pdbx_seq_one_letter_code
_entity_poly.pdbx_strand_id
1 'polypeptide(L)'
;MPDSKSNDVQIVSVRLPRALIQRLDRYLDWLNLHRQAKSSRNAAIRQALNSWLDEQEQRAGFLEPRVQRQQFQSAYHSLSKRHEWVAIDHLRQLMPWSRERFDAMVETLRADHQVELERAEPGEMCENAIDACYQVHGQLYHRLRWRQ
;
A
#
# COMPACT_ATOMS: atom_id res chain seq x y z
N MET A 1 -30.00 10.71 5.87
CA MET A 1 -29.39 10.51 7.19
C MET A 1 -27.89 10.34 6.97
N PRO A 2 -27.04 11.26 7.37
CA PRO A 2 -25.59 11.07 7.24
C PRO A 2 -25.13 10.11 8.34
N ASP A 3 -24.50 9.01 7.92
CA ASP A 3 -23.84 8.05 8.80
C ASP A 3 -22.79 8.78 9.65
N SER A 4 -23.04 8.83 10.95
CA SER A 4 -22.05 9.21 11.95
C SER A 4 -20.88 8.24 11.85
N LYS A 5 -19.77 8.66 11.24
CA LYS A 5 -18.48 8.02 11.44
C LYS A 5 -18.16 8.12 12.93
N SER A 6 -18.49 7.08 13.68
CA SER A 6 -18.02 6.88 15.03
C SER A 6 -16.48 6.88 14.95
N ASN A 7 -15.85 7.92 15.47
CA ASN A 7 -14.43 7.94 15.72
C ASN A 7 -14.18 6.90 16.83
N ASP A 8 -13.96 5.67 16.42
CA ASP A 8 -13.64 4.56 17.31
C ASP A 8 -12.22 4.81 17.85
N VAL A 9 -12.14 5.50 18.99
CA VAL A 9 -10.87 5.82 19.66
C VAL A 9 -10.54 4.67 20.58
N GLN A 10 -9.60 3.84 20.15
CA GLN A 10 -9.04 2.79 20.98
C GLN A 10 -7.95 3.37 21.91
N ILE A 11 -8.07 3.13 23.21
CA ILE A 11 -7.04 3.53 24.18
C ILE A 11 -5.96 2.45 24.23
N VAL A 12 -4.72 2.84 23.86
CA VAL A 12 -3.55 1.98 23.95
C VAL A 12 -2.59 2.57 24.98
N SER A 13 -2.19 1.76 25.99
CA SER A 13 -1.22 2.15 27.01
C SER A 13 0.18 1.69 26.60
N VAL A 14 1.11 2.62 26.49
CA VAL A 14 2.51 2.34 26.15
C VAL A 14 3.42 2.77 27.29
N ARG A 15 4.34 1.88 27.71
CA ARG A 15 5.38 2.21 28.68
C ARG A 15 6.58 2.81 27.96
N LEU A 16 6.85 4.09 28.20
CA LEU A 16 8.01 4.78 27.65
C LEU A 16 9.13 4.94 28.69
N PRO A 17 10.41 4.84 28.29
CA PRO A 17 11.53 5.13 29.17
C PRO A 17 11.44 6.57 29.71
N ARG A 18 11.78 6.76 30.98
CA ARG A 18 11.73 8.08 31.64
C ARG A 18 12.57 9.14 30.91
N ALA A 19 13.73 8.75 30.38
CA ALA A 19 14.58 9.63 29.60
C ALA A 19 13.90 10.15 28.33
N LEU A 20 13.10 9.31 27.64
CA LEU A 20 12.35 9.70 26.46
C LEU A 20 11.23 10.69 26.80
N ILE A 21 10.54 10.46 27.91
CA ILE A 21 9.51 11.38 28.41
C ILE A 21 10.12 12.75 28.71
N GLN A 22 11.25 12.80 29.41
CA GLN A 22 11.95 14.06 29.74
C GLN A 22 12.44 14.79 28.47
N ARG A 23 12.85 14.05 27.46
CA ARG A 23 13.26 14.64 26.16
C ARG A 23 12.06 15.23 25.42
N LEU A 24 10.92 14.54 25.44
CA LEU A 24 9.67 15.03 24.88
C LEU A 24 9.19 16.30 25.57
N ASP A 25 9.22 16.34 26.91
CA ASP A 25 8.80 17.51 27.67
C ASP A 25 9.65 18.74 27.32
N ARG A 26 10.98 18.61 27.29
CA ARG A 26 11.88 19.69 26.88
C ARG A 26 11.60 20.18 25.46
N TYR A 27 11.28 19.29 24.54
CA TYR A 27 10.91 19.66 23.18
C TYR A 27 9.58 20.42 23.11
N LEU A 28 8.60 19.98 23.89
CA LEU A 28 7.30 20.64 23.99
C LEU A 28 7.41 22.05 24.60
N ASP A 29 8.21 22.21 25.65
CA ASP A 29 8.47 23.50 26.27
C ASP A 29 9.11 24.45 25.27
N TRP A 30 10.08 23.96 24.48
CA TRP A 30 10.70 24.74 23.42
C TRP A 30 9.69 25.12 22.31
N LEU A 31 8.84 24.19 21.85
CA LEU A 31 7.81 24.46 20.85
C LEU A 31 6.78 25.49 21.31
N ASN A 32 6.31 25.36 22.56
CA ASN A 32 5.32 26.27 23.13
C ASN A 32 5.88 27.70 23.27
N LEU A 33 7.16 27.83 23.54
CA LEU A 33 7.85 29.13 23.62
C LEU A 33 8.01 29.77 22.24
N HIS A 34 8.33 29.00 21.19
CA HIS A 34 8.74 29.55 19.89
C HIS A 34 7.62 29.63 18.86
N ARG A 35 6.56 28.82 18.99
CA ARG A 35 5.49 28.75 17.98
C ARG A 35 4.14 29.26 18.45
N GLN A 36 4.01 29.78 19.67
CA GLN A 36 2.74 30.23 20.29
C GLN A 36 1.59 29.21 20.19
N ALA A 37 1.89 27.95 19.93
CA ALA A 37 0.92 26.90 19.80
C ALA A 37 1.04 25.94 21.01
N LYS A 38 0.01 25.92 21.87
CA LYS A 38 -0.04 24.96 22.96
C LYS A 38 -0.22 23.55 22.42
N SER A 39 0.87 22.80 22.38
CA SER A 39 0.83 21.38 22.03
C SER A 39 0.87 20.54 23.29
N SER A 40 -0.05 19.60 23.42
CA SER A 40 -0.06 18.64 24.51
C SER A 40 0.89 17.47 24.24
N ARG A 41 1.36 16.80 25.29
CA ARG A 41 2.18 15.58 25.18
C ARG A 41 1.53 14.52 24.28
N ASN A 42 0.22 14.29 24.44
CA ASN A 42 -0.52 13.33 23.62
C ASN A 42 -0.63 13.75 22.15
N ALA A 43 -0.78 15.04 21.87
CA ALA A 43 -0.80 15.54 20.50
C ALA A 43 0.56 15.37 19.82
N ALA A 44 1.65 15.66 20.52
CA ALA A 44 3.01 15.48 20.00
C ALA A 44 3.35 14.00 19.75
N ILE A 45 2.98 13.12 20.67
CA ILE A 45 3.17 11.67 20.50
C ILE A 45 2.38 11.17 19.31
N ARG A 46 1.12 11.56 19.17
CA ARG A 46 0.26 11.17 18.02
C ARG A 46 0.86 11.65 16.70
N GLN A 47 1.29 12.90 16.64
CA GLN A 47 1.92 13.45 15.44
C GLN A 47 3.23 12.72 15.10
N ALA A 48 4.08 12.45 16.10
CA ALA A 48 5.33 11.71 15.88
C ALA A 48 5.09 10.27 15.41
N LEU A 49 4.08 9.58 15.98
CA LEU A 49 3.70 8.24 15.55
C LEU A 49 3.16 8.22 14.14
N ASN A 50 2.30 9.17 13.77
CA ASN A 50 1.79 9.25 12.40
C ASN A 50 2.93 9.49 11.41
N SER A 51 3.80 10.49 11.66
CA SER A 51 4.94 10.76 10.79
C SER A 51 5.90 9.57 10.67
N TRP A 52 6.14 8.85 11.77
CA TRP A 52 6.98 7.67 11.76
C TRP A 52 6.33 6.52 10.99
N LEU A 53 5.01 6.29 11.16
CA LEU A 53 4.27 5.27 10.41
C LEU A 53 4.28 5.60 8.92
N ASP A 54 3.98 6.84 8.53
CA ASP A 54 4.03 7.30 7.14
C ASP A 54 5.41 7.03 6.52
N GLU A 55 6.49 7.33 7.26
CA GLU A 55 7.86 7.05 6.81
C GLU A 55 8.16 5.55 6.69
N GLN A 56 7.71 4.73 7.66
CA GLN A 56 7.89 3.28 7.60
C GLN A 56 7.05 2.66 6.47
N GLU A 57 5.83 3.12 6.29
CA GLU A 57 4.94 2.67 5.22
C GLU A 57 5.54 3.00 3.84
N GLN A 58 6.11 4.19 3.68
CA GLN A 58 6.82 4.56 2.46
C GLN A 58 8.05 3.68 2.22
N ARG A 59 8.89 3.46 3.25
CA ARG A 59 10.10 2.63 3.16
C ARG A 59 9.79 1.16 2.91
N ALA A 60 8.80 0.63 3.61
CA ALA A 60 8.35 -0.76 3.44
C ALA A 60 7.50 -0.94 2.18
N GLY A 61 7.12 0.15 1.51
CA GLY A 61 6.14 0.12 0.44
C GLY A 61 4.78 -0.41 0.92
N PHE A 62 4.52 -0.34 2.24
CA PHE A 62 3.25 -0.73 2.81
C PHE A 62 2.24 0.40 2.60
N LEU A 63 1.21 0.11 1.88
CA LEU A 63 0.04 0.97 1.73
C LEU A 63 -1.19 0.21 2.22
N GLU A 64 -2.17 0.93 2.73
CA GLU A 64 -3.46 0.31 3.04
C GLU A 64 -3.99 -0.50 1.84
N PRO A 65 -4.60 -1.67 2.05
CA PRO A 65 -5.10 -2.53 0.98
C PRO A 65 -6.00 -1.80 -0.02
N ARG A 66 -6.75 -0.82 0.47
CA ARG A 66 -7.61 0.05 -0.35
C ARG A 66 -6.80 0.93 -1.31
N VAL A 67 -5.75 1.57 -0.79
CA VAL A 67 -4.85 2.44 -1.57
C VAL A 67 -4.06 1.61 -2.57
N GLN A 68 -3.59 0.43 -2.17
CA GLN A 68 -2.91 -0.50 -3.07
C GLN A 68 -3.80 -0.91 -4.25
N ARG A 69 -5.05 -1.31 -3.96
CA ARG A 69 -6.03 -1.68 -4.99
C ARG A 69 -6.31 -0.51 -5.95
N GLN A 70 -6.47 0.69 -5.42
CA GLN A 70 -6.71 1.89 -6.21
C GLN A 70 -5.51 2.25 -7.09
N GLN A 71 -4.28 2.11 -6.59
CA GLN A 71 -3.07 2.31 -7.38
C GLN A 71 -2.96 1.27 -8.50
N PHE A 72 -3.21 0.00 -8.20
CA PHE A 72 -3.20 -1.07 -9.20
C PHE A 72 -4.26 -0.83 -10.29
N GLN A 73 -5.47 -0.45 -9.90
CA GLN A 73 -6.55 -0.11 -10.81
C GLN A 73 -6.19 1.08 -11.69
N SER A 74 -5.59 2.13 -11.13
CA SER A 74 -5.15 3.30 -11.88
C SER A 74 -4.05 2.95 -12.90
N ALA A 75 -3.08 2.12 -12.52
CA ALA A 75 -2.05 1.61 -13.42
C ALA A 75 -2.65 0.78 -14.56
N TYR A 76 -3.59 -0.12 -14.24
CA TYR A 76 -4.31 -0.89 -15.26
C TYR A 76 -5.04 0.02 -16.24
N HIS A 77 -5.80 1.01 -15.77
CA HIS A 77 -6.55 1.92 -16.63
C HIS A 77 -5.66 2.83 -17.48
N SER A 78 -4.44 3.13 -17.03
CA SER A 78 -3.48 3.89 -17.82
C SER A 78 -2.97 3.12 -19.05
N LEU A 79 -2.91 1.79 -18.94
CA LEU A 79 -2.48 0.89 -20.02
C LEU A 79 -3.66 0.38 -20.87
N SER A 80 -4.86 0.26 -20.27
CA SER A 80 -6.05 -0.27 -20.92
C SER A 80 -6.85 0.83 -21.62
N LYS A 81 -6.96 0.76 -22.91
CA LYS A 81 -7.75 1.72 -23.73
C LYS A 81 -9.24 1.39 -23.80
N ARG A 82 -9.79 0.48 -23.08
CA ARG A 82 -11.21 0.06 -22.95
C ARG A 82 -11.31 -1.42 -22.61
N HIS A 83 -11.14 -1.77 -21.33
CA HIS A 83 -11.33 -3.15 -20.85
C HIS A 83 -10.59 -4.24 -21.65
N GLU A 84 -9.47 -3.87 -22.24
CA GLU A 84 -8.61 -4.78 -22.99
C GLU A 84 -7.70 -5.56 -22.05
N TRP A 85 -7.18 -6.65 -22.55
CA TRP A 85 -6.15 -7.42 -21.89
C TRP A 85 -4.87 -6.60 -21.76
N VAL A 86 -4.38 -6.44 -20.56
CA VAL A 86 -3.12 -5.73 -20.25
C VAL A 86 -2.04 -6.74 -19.89
N ALA A 87 -0.87 -6.58 -20.49
CA ALA A 87 0.28 -7.42 -20.20
C ALA A 87 0.77 -7.20 -18.76
N ILE A 88 1.00 -8.28 -18.02
CA ILE A 88 1.40 -8.27 -16.63
C ILE A 88 2.78 -7.63 -16.43
N ASP A 89 3.70 -7.85 -17.37
CA ASP A 89 5.03 -7.24 -17.36
C ASP A 89 4.96 -5.71 -17.45
N HIS A 90 4.09 -5.16 -18.29
CA HIS A 90 3.89 -3.72 -18.38
C HIS A 90 3.29 -3.15 -17.08
N LEU A 91 2.33 -3.84 -16.46
CA LEU A 91 1.81 -3.44 -15.16
C LEU A 91 2.90 -3.43 -14.08
N ARG A 92 3.77 -4.47 -14.06
CA ARG A 92 4.89 -4.54 -13.12
C ARG A 92 5.87 -3.38 -13.29
N GLN A 93 6.16 -2.99 -14.54
CA GLN A 93 7.08 -1.87 -14.83
C GLN A 93 6.53 -0.53 -14.36
N LEU A 94 5.21 -0.34 -14.39
CA LEU A 94 4.57 0.89 -13.90
C LEU A 94 4.43 0.95 -12.39
N MET A 95 4.46 -0.21 -11.70
CA MET A 95 4.25 -0.29 -10.28
C MET A 95 5.60 -0.33 -9.54
N PRO A 96 5.89 0.60 -8.60
CA PRO A 96 7.11 0.58 -7.80
C PRO A 96 7.03 -0.47 -6.67
N TRP A 97 6.47 -1.63 -6.96
CA TRP A 97 6.24 -2.71 -5.99
C TRP A 97 7.23 -3.85 -6.16
N SER A 98 7.51 -4.57 -5.06
CA SER A 98 8.20 -5.85 -5.16
C SER A 98 7.34 -6.87 -5.89
N ARG A 99 8.00 -7.93 -6.41
CA ARG A 99 7.30 -9.03 -7.10
C ARG A 99 6.26 -9.68 -6.20
N GLU A 100 6.63 -9.98 -4.97
CA GLU A 100 5.78 -10.64 -3.98
C GLU A 100 4.52 -9.82 -3.70
N ARG A 101 4.68 -8.50 -3.58
CA ARG A 101 3.56 -7.59 -3.32
C ARG A 101 2.62 -7.50 -4.52
N PHE A 102 3.18 -7.41 -5.72
CA PHE A 102 2.39 -7.39 -6.96
C PHE A 102 1.59 -8.70 -7.10
N ASP A 103 2.25 -9.84 -6.90
CA ASP A 103 1.63 -11.17 -6.99
C ASP A 103 0.54 -11.37 -5.94
N ALA A 104 0.75 -10.92 -4.71
CA ALA A 104 -0.27 -10.95 -3.66
C ALA A 104 -1.50 -10.10 -4.01
N MET A 105 -1.31 -8.95 -4.67
CA MET A 105 -2.43 -8.14 -5.14
C MET A 105 -3.20 -8.82 -6.26
N VAL A 106 -2.52 -9.39 -7.25
CA VAL A 106 -3.15 -10.14 -8.34
C VAL A 106 -3.96 -11.32 -7.78
N GLU A 107 -3.39 -12.05 -6.80
CA GLU A 107 -4.09 -13.17 -6.14
C GLU A 107 -5.35 -12.69 -5.41
N THR A 108 -5.27 -11.58 -4.68
CA THR A 108 -6.42 -10.99 -3.99
C THR A 108 -7.51 -10.59 -4.98
N LEU A 109 -7.15 -9.89 -6.06
CA LEU A 109 -8.11 -9.46 -7.09
C LEU A 109 -8.74 -10.66 -7.82
N ARG A 110 -7.98 -11.73 -8.03
CA ARG A 110 -8.46 -12.98 -8.61
C ARG A 110 -9.44 -13.70 -7.68
N ALA A 111 -9.11 -13.79 -6.38
CA ALA A 111 -9.97 -14.38 -5.36
C ALA A 111 -11.29 -13.62 -5.20
N ASP A 112 -11.24 -12.29 -5.31
CA ASP A 112 -12.41 -11.40 -5.30
C ASP A 112 -13.18 -11.38 -6.63
N HIS A 113 -12.78 -12.20 -7.61
CA HIS A 113 -13.36 -12.24 -8.96
C HIS A 113 -13.34 -10.90 -9.71
N GLN A 114 -12.43 -9.99 -9.37
CA GLN A 114 -12.34 -8.67 -10.00
C GLN A 114 -11.50 -8.66 -11.28
N VAL A 115 -10.65 -9.65 -11.45
CA VAL A 115 -9.81 -9.78 -12.64
C VAL A 115 -9.90 -11.16 -13.26
N GLU A 116 -9.67 -11.21 -14.56
CA GLU A 116 -9.46 -12.44 -15.32
C GLU A 116 -7.99 -12.52 -15.74
N LEU A 117 -7.46 -13.72 -15.76
CA LEU A 117 -6.07 -13.98 -16.12
C LEU A 117 -6.04 -14.86 -17.39
N GLU A 118 -5.21 -14.48 -18.35
CA GLU A 118 -4.95 -15.26 -19.57
C GLU A 118 -3.67 -16.08 -19.39
N ARG A 119 -3.78 -17.39 -19.62
CA ARG A 119 -2.65 -18.32 -19.53
C ARG A 119 -1.63 -18.06 -20.62
N ALA A 120 -0.37 -18.19 -20.25
CA ALA A 120 0.74 -18.23 -21.20
C ALA A 120 1.12 -19.65 -21.52
N GLU A 121 1.40 -19.92 -22.79
CA GLU A 121 2.00 -21.18 -23.23
C GLU A 121 3.54 -21.03 -23.16
N PRO A 122 4.25 -21.76 -22.28
CA PRO A 122 5.70 -21.59 -22.10
C PRO A 122 6.53 -21.76 -23.38
N GLY A 123 6.03 -22.57 -24.32
CA GLY A 123 6.70 -22.82 -25.59
C GLY A 123 6.66 -21.66 -26.60
N GLU A 124 5.80 -20.65 -26.37
CA GLU A 124 5.64 -19.48 -27.21
C GLU A 124 6.34 -18.23 -26.67
N MET A 125 6.93 -18.32 -25.48
CA MET A 125 7.51 -17.19 -24.76
C MET A 125 9.03 -17.32 -24.67
N CYS A 126 9.74 -16.18 -24.76
CA CYS A 126 11.16 -16.13 -24.42
C CYS A 126 11.36 -16.17 -22.88
N GLU A 127 12.52 -16.62 -22.43
CA GLU A 127 12.83 -16.79 -21.00
C GLU A 127 12.56 -15.52 -20.16
N ASN A 128 12.95 -14.35 -20.64
CA ASN A 128 12.71 -13.07 -19.95
C ASN A 128 11.22 -12.75 -19.78
N ALA A 129 10.37 -13.21 -20.69
CA ALA A 129 8.93 -13.02 -20.60
C ALA A 129 8.28 -13.98 -19.60
N ILE A 130 8.86 -15.18 -19.41
CA ILE A 130 8.40 -16.14 -18.39
C ILE A 130 8.62 -15.58 -16.99
N ASP A 131 9.78 -14.96 -16.73
CA ASP A 131 10.08 -14.35 -15.44
C ASP A 131 9.17 -13.16 -15.11
N ALA A 132 8.65 -12.47 -16.09
CA ALA A 132 7.71 -11.36 -15.92
C ALA A 132 6.26 -11.82 -15.67
N CYS A 133 5.92 -13.08 -15.95
CA CYS A 133 4.59 -13.63 -15.76
C CYS A 133 4.21 -13.74 -14.27
N TYR A 134 2.90 -13.73 -14.02
CA TYR A 134 2.36 -14.17 -12.74
C TYR A 134 2.28 -15.70 -12.74
N GLN A 135 2.84 -16.33 -11.71
CA GLN A 135 2.87 -17.77 -11.58
C GLN A 135 2.12 -18.23 -10.35
N VAL A 136 1.19 -19.18 -10.55
CA VAL A 136 0.46 -19.83 -9.46
C VAL A 136 0.18 -21.29 -9.80
N HIS A 137 0.42 -22.20 -8.85
CA HIS A 137 0.21 -23.65 -9.02
C HIS A 137 0.84 -24.23 -10.31
N GLY A 138 2.03 -23.75 -10.68
CA GLY A 138 2.75 -24.20 -11.88
C GLY A 138 2.17 -23.67 -13.19
N GLN A 139 1.18 -22.81 -13.15
CA GLN A 139 0.61 -22.15 -14.32
C GLN A 139 1.13 -20.72 -14.45
N LEU A 140 1.43 -20.33 -15.70
CA LEU A 140 1.88 -18.99 -16.04
C LEU A 140 0.74 -18.18 -16.63
N TYR A 141 0.66 -16.92 -16.22
CA TYR A 141 -0.32 -15.97 -16.74
C TYR A 141 0.44 -14.72 -17.20
N HIS A 142 0.17 -14.28 -18.43
CA HIS A 142 0.90 -13.18 -19.05
C HIS A 142 0.06 -11.91 -19.25
N ARG A 143 -1.28 -12.03 -19.19
CA ARG A 143 -2.21 -10.90 -19.32
C ARG A 143 -3.29 -10.94 -18.26
N LEU A 144 -3.80 -9.75 -17.98
CA LEU A 144 -4.85 -9.52 -16.99
C LEU A 144 -5.91 -8.60 -17.58
N ARG A 145 -7.17 -8.89 -17.31
CA ARG A 145 -8.31 -8.05 -17.66
C ARG A 145 -9.17 -7.79 -16.44
N TRP A 146 -9.54 -6.53 -16.23
CA TRP A 146 -10.48 -6.17 -15.17
C TRP A 146 -11.90 -6.57 -15.54
N ARG A 147 -12.63 -7.22 -14.63
CA ARG A 147 -14.06 -7.51 -14.78
C ARG A 147 -14.88 -6.26 -14.45
N GLN A 148 -15.92 -6.03 -15.24
CA GLN A 148 -16.92 -4.99 -14.97
C GLN A 148 -17.94 -5.44 -13.93
#